data_e73be948604869f4811439d603990a19
#
_entry.id   e73be948604869f4811439d603990a19
#
_cell.length_a   1.000
_cell.length_b   1.000
_cell.length_c   1.000
_cell.angle_alpha   90.00
_cell.angle_beta   90.00
_cell.angle_gamma   90.00
#
_symmetry.space_group_name_H-M   'P 1'
#
loop_
_entity.id
_entity.type
_entity.pdbx_description
1 polymer ?
#
loop_
_entity_poly.entity_id
_entity_poly.type
_entity_poly.pdbx_seq_one_letter_code
_entity_poly.pdbx_strand_id
1 'polypeptide(L)'
;MLAVLAPLALWLGDTGVERALLVGCLFLVLIVELLNSAIEATVDRISFENHRLAKRAKDIGAAAVMLCLVNAGVVWLLIALL
;
A
#
# COMPACT_ATOMS: atom_id res chain seq x y z
N MET A 1 -8.81 8.57 -2.55
CA MET A 1 -7.66 8.64 -1.62
C MET A 1 -6.53 9.51 -2.16
N LEU A 2 -5.92 9.17 -3.29
CA LEU A 2 -4.83 9.97 -3.86
C LEU A 2 -5.24 11.41 -4.19
N ALA A 3 -6.47 11.64 -4.65
CA ALA A 3 -6.94 12.97 -5.01
C ALA A 3 -6.95 13.93 -3.82
N VAL A 4 -7.11 13.41 -2.61
CA VAL A 4 -7.10 14.20 -1.37
C VAL A 4 -5.72 14.20 -0.73
N LEU A 5 -5.08 13.04 -0.65
CA LEU A 5 -3.81 12.88 0.08
C LEU A 5 -2.61 13.43 -0.69
N ALA A 6 -2.62 13.36 -2.02
CA ALA A 6 -1.50 13.89 -2.80
C ALA A 6 -1.33 15.41 -2.65
N PRO A 7 -2.40 16.23 -2.76
CA PRO A 7 -2.30 17.66 -2.46
C PRO A 7 -1.88 17.94 -1.02
N LEU A 8 -2.38 17.14 -0.06
CA LEU A 8 -2.00 17.27 1.34
C LEU A 8 -0.52 16.98 1.54
N ALA A 9 0.01 15.96 0.84
CA ALA A 9 1.42 15.62 0.88
C ALA A 9 2.29 16.78 0.37
N LEU A 10 1.88 17.43 -0.71
CA LEU A 10 2.60 18.57 -1.25
C LEU A 10 2.56 19.77 -0.32
N TRP A 11 1.49 19.93 0.44
CA TRP A 11 1.36 20.99 1.42
C TRP A 11 2.15 20.71 2.70
N LEU A 12 2.13 19.46 3.17
CA LEU A 12 2.76 19.07 4.43
C LEU A 12 4.28 19.00 4.33
N GLY A 13 4.82 18.60 3.18
CA GLY A 13 6.26 18.49 2.98
C GLY A 13 6.92 19.83 2.80
N ASP A 14 8.04 20.06 3.50
CA ASP A 14 8.80 21.31 3.40
C ASP A 14 9.88 21.24 2.32
N THR A 15 10.37 20.04 2.01
CA THR A 15 11.43 19.84 1.02
C THR A 15 10.95 18.92 -0.10
N GLY A 16 11.68 18.89 -1.22
CA GLY A 16 11.40 17.95 -2.30
C GLY A 16 11.50 16.50 -1.84
N VAL A 17 12.47 16.20 -0.98
CA VAL A 17 12.64 14.84 -0.44
C VAL A 17 11.44 14.46 0.42
N GLU A 18 10.98 15.32 1.30
CA GLU A 18 9.81 15.04 2.14
C GLU A 18 8.56 14.84 1.30
N ARG A 19 8.35 15.69 0.30
CA ARG A 19 7.21 15.55 -0.61
C ARG A 19 7.27 14.26 -1.41
N ALA A 20 8.46 13.90 -1.89
CA ALA A 20 8.66 12.64 -2.60
C ALA A 20 8.36 11.43 -1.72
N LEU A 21 8.77 11.45 -0.46
CA LEU A 21 8.48 10.36 0.48
C LEU A 21 6.99 10.25 0.77
N LEU A 22 6.33 11.39 1.01
CA LEU A 22 4.90 11.40 1.31
C LEU A 22 4.07 10.86 0.13
N VAL A 23 4.35 11.36 -1.07
CA VAL A 23 3.66 10.91 -2.29
C VAL A 23 4.05 9.48 -2.65
N GLY A 24 5.34 9.16 -2.51
CA GLY A 24 5.85 7.82 -2.80
C GLY A 24 5.18 6.74 -1.97
N CYS A 25 4.91 7.01 -0.70
CA CYS A 25 4.17 6.07 0.16
C CYS A 25 2.77 5.80 -0.36
N LEU A 26 2.08 6.82 -0.87
CA LEU A 26 0.73 6.67 -1.42
C LEU A 26 0.75 5.83 -2.69
N PHE A 27 1.71 6.06 -3.57
CA PHE A 27 1.86 5.23 -4.77
C PHE A 27 2.22 3.79 -4.42
N LEU A 28 3.07 3.60 -3.42
CA LEU A 28 3.43 2.25 -2.99
C LEU A 28 2.20 1.48 -2.50
N VAL A 29 1.35 2.11 -1.70
CA VAL A 29 0.12 1.50 -1.23
C VAL A 29 -0.77 1.12 -2.42
N LEU A 30 -0.92 2.02 -3.38
CA LEU A 30 -1.73 1.76 -4.57
C LEU A 30 -1.16 0.59 -5.39
N ILE A 31 0.15 0.57 -5.60
CA ILE A 31 0.81 -0.52 -6.34
C ILE A 31 0.58 -1.86 -5.65
N VAL A 32 0.77 -1.92 -4.34
CA VAL A 32 0.60 -3.16 -3.58
C VAL A 32 -0.86 -3.60 -3.57
N GLU A 33 -1.80 -2.66 -3.45
CA GLU A 33 -3.23 -2.99 -3.53
C GLU A 33 -3.60 -3.57 -4.89
N LEU A 34 -3.07 -3.02 -5.98
CA LEU A 34 -3.31 -3.55 -7.32
C LEU A 34 -2.73 -4.95 -7.48
N LEU A 35 -1.52 -5.17 -6.98
CA LEU A 35 -0.88 -6.49 -7.01
C LEU A 35 -1.66 -7.51 -6.19
N ASN A 36 -2.14 -7.11 -5.01
CA ASN A 36 -2.94 -7.99 -4.17
C ASN A 36 -4.26 -8.36 -4.85
N SER A 37 -4.91 -7.41 -5.51
CA SER A 37 -6.13 -7.66 -6.27
C SER A 37 -5.89 -8.63 -7.42
N ALA A 38 -4.75 -8.52 -8.11
CA ALA A 38 -4.38 -9.44 -9.17
C ALA A 38 -4.15 -10.86 -8.63
N ILE A 39 -3.49 -10.96 -7.46
CA ILE A 39 -3.28 -12.25 -6.80
C ILE A 39 -4.62 -12.88 -6.42
N GLU A 40 -5.53 -12.11 -5.82
CA GLU A 40 -6.85 -12.60 -5.43
C GLU A 40 -7.65 -13.09 -6.64
N ALA A 41 -7.66 -12.33 -7.72
CA ALA A 41 -8.37 -12.71 -8.94
C ALA A 41 -7.80 -13.98 -9.54
N THR A 42 -6.48 -14.13 -9.57
CA THR A 42 -5.80 -15.30 -10.09
C THR A 42 -6.08 -16.54 -9.23
N VAL A 43 -5.96 -16.39 -7.92
CA VAL A 43 -6.19 -17.47 -6.96
C VAL A 43 -7.63 -17.95 -7.01
N ASP A 44 -8.59 -17.02 -7.08
CA ASP A 44 -10.01 -17.38 -7.13
C ASP A 44 -10.35 -18.18 -8.40
N ARG A 45 -9.62 -17.95 -9.49
CA ARG A 45 -9.85 -18.67 -10.73
C ARG A 45 -9.32 -20.11 -10.71
N ILE A 46 -8.23 -20.37 -10.00
CA ILE A 46 -7.51 -21.65 -10.07
C ILE A 46 -7.58 -22.46 -8.79
N SER A 47 -8.26 -22.02 -7.75
CA SER A 47 -8.07 -22.51 -6.40
C SER A 47 -8.92 -23.68 -5.95
N PHE A 48 -9.70 -24.30 -6.85
CA PHE A 48 -10.60 -25.39 -6.42
C PHE A 48 -9.87 -26.61 -5.84
N GLU A 49 -8.60 -26.81 -6.18
CA GLU A 49 -7.87 -28.00 -5.79
C GLU A 49 -6.94 -27.81 -4.58
N ASN A 50 -6.64 -26.55 -4.19
CA ASN A 50 -5.68 -26.27 -3.11
C ASN A 50 -6.10 -25.10 -2.24
N HIS A 51 -7.14 -25.32 -1.41
CA HIS A 51 -7.65 -24.28 -0.51
C HIS A 51 -6.58 -23.71 0.42
N ARG A 52 -5.66 -24.55 0.89
CA ARG A 52 -4.60 -24.12 1.82
C ARG A 52 -3.66 -23.13 1.16
N LEU A 53 -3.18 -23.43 -0.05
CA LEU A 53 -2.27 -22.55 -0.78
C LEU A 53 -2.97 -21.27 -1.23
N ALA A 54 -4.23 -21.38 -1.65
CA ALA A 54 -5.05 -20.23 -2.01
C ALA A 54 -5.21 -19.27 -0.84
N LYS A 55 -5.57 -19.78 0.32
CA LYS A 55 -5.70 -18.98 1.54
C LYS A 55 -4.36 -18.34 1.91
N ARG A 56 -3.28 -19.08 1.84
CA ARG A 56 -1.95 -18.58 2.18
C ARG A 56 -1.54 -17.43 1.26
N ALA A 57 -1.79 -17.56 -0.06
CA ALA A 57 -1.47 -16.51 -1.02
C ALA A 57 -2.26 -15.23 -0.71
N LYS A 58 -3.55 -15.36 -0.41
CA LYS A 58 -4.39 -14.23 -0.05
C LYS A 58 -3.95 -13.57 1.25
N ASP A 59 -3.58 -14.38 2.25
CA ASP A 59 -3.12 -13.86 3.54
C ASP A 59 -1.80 -13.10 3.40
N ILE A 60 -0.88 -13.61 2.59
CA ILE A 60 0.40 -12.93 2.32
C ILE A 60 0.16 -11.60 1.60
N GLY A 61 -0.73 -11.60 0.60
CA GLY A 61 -1.08 -10.37 -0.10
C GLY A 61 -1.69 -9.32 0.82
N ALA A 62 -2.60 -9.75 1.69
CA ALA A 62 -3.21 -8.86 2.69
C ALA A 62 -2.17 -8.32 3.67
N ALA A 63 -1.22 -9.16 4.10
CA ALA A 63 -0.14 -8.73 4.98
C ALA A 63 0.75 -7.68 4.29
N ALA A 64 1.02 -7.83 3.00
CA ALA A 64 1.79 -6.87 2.24
C ALA A 64 1.08 -5.49 2.19
N VAL A 65 -0.23 -5.50 1.98
CA VAL A 65 -1.03 -4.26 2.01
C VAL A 65 -0.95 -3.62 3.40
N MET A 66 -1.10 -4.42 4.45
CA MET A 66 -1.02 -3.91 5.83
C MET A 66 0.34 -3.26 6.11
N LEU A 67 1.44 -3.91 5.70
CA LEU A 67 2.78 -3.37 5.90
C LEU A 67 2.98 -2.06 5.15
N CYS A 68 2.44 -1.93 3.94
CA CYS A 68 2.49 -0.68 3.20
C CYS A 68 1.73 0.44 3.89
N LEU A 69 0.57 0.13 4.46
CA LEU A 69 -0.23 1.11 5.20
C LEU A 69 0.49 1.56 6.46
N VAL A 70 1.10 0.62 7.19
CA VAL A 70 1.91 0.94 8.37
C VAL A 70 3.09 1.82 7.97
N ASN A 71 3.79 1.47 6.90
CA ASN A 71 4.90 2.26 6.39
C ASN A 71 4.47 3.69 6.05
N ALA A 72 3.35 3.82 5.33
CA ALA A 72 2.82 5.15 4.99
C ALA A 72 2.49 5.95 6.25
N GLY A 73 1.85 5.32 7.23
CA GLY A 73 1.53 5.96 8.50
C GLY A 73 2.77 6.43 9.23
N VAL A 74 3.80 5.59 9.31
CA VAL A 74 5.05 5.94 9.97
C VAL A 74 5.75 7.11 9.27
N VAL A 75 5.88 7.05 7.96
CA VAL A 75 6.54 8.12 7.19
C VAL A 75 5.79 9.44 7.35
N TRP A 76 4.47 9.43 7.22
CA TRP A 76 3.66 10.63 7.38
C TRP A 76 3.77 11.21 8.78
N LEU A 77 3.74 10.37 9.81
CA LEU A 77 3.87 10.84 11.20
C LEU A 77 5.25 11.44 11.45
N LEU A 78 6.31 10.80 10.97
CA LEU A 78 7.67 11.31 11.16
C LEU A 78 7.85 12.68 10.52
N ILE A 79 7.33 12.85 9.31
CA ILE A 79 7.44 14.14 8.61
C ILE A 79 6.55 15.21 9.26
N ALA A 80 5.36 14.84 9.70
CA ALA A 80 4.42 15.78 10.31
C ALA A 80 4.88 16.25 11.69
N LEU A 81 5.52 15.36 12.47
CA LEU A 81 5.88 15.64 13.86
C LEU A 81 7.33 16.10 14.05
N LEU A 82 8.20 15.78 13.12
CA LEU A 82 9.61 16.13 13.19
C LEU A 82 10.04 17.07 12.09
#